data_dbe338a05bd2d1082663482b16c9b4dd
#
_entry.id   dbe338a05bd2d1082663482b16c9b4dd
#
_cell.length_a   1.000
_cell.length_b   1.000
_cell.length_c   1.000
_cell.angle_alpha   90.00
_cell.angle_beta   90.00
_cell.angle_gamma   90.00
#
_symmetry.space_group_name_H-M   'P 1'
#
loop_
_entity.id
_entity.type
_entity.pdbx_description
1 polymer ?
#
loop_
_entity_poly.entity_id
_entity_poly.type
_entity_poly.pdbx_seq_one_letter_code
_entity_poly.pdbx_strand_id
1 'polypeptide(L)'
;AHSLGVYGDTGCGVAEAQGVMDQVDFFVGTFSKSLGAMGGFCVSQHPELDLIRYVSRPFIFTASSSPSIIASTHEALKQLKSRPELRESLWRNATRLYQGFNDLGFETGPEISPVVAIKLGAKEVALPFWNQLLEKGVYTNLMVPPASPDQHSYIRCSVSAAHSEEQVERIIEIFGSLRGLLQDDR
;
A
#
# COMPACT_ATOMS: atom_id res chain seq x y z
N ALA A 1 -0.07 -0.90 -9.88
CA ALA A 1 0.00 -2.08 -8.99
C ALA A 1 -0.49 -1.82 -7.57
N HIS A 2 -0.43 -0.57 -7.07
CA HIS A 2 -0.90 -0.17 -5.72
C HIS A 2 -2.27 0.52 -5.76
N SER A 3 -2.80 0.86 -6.93
CA SER A 3 -3.99 1.71 -7.03
C SER A 3 -5.30 0.94 -7.16
N LEU A 4 -5.27 -0.29 -7.68
CA LEU A 4 -6.45 -1.13 -7.80
C LEU A 4 -7.05 -1.43 -6.42
N GLY A 5 -8.35 -1.19 -6.26
CA GLY A 5 -9.06 -1.35 -5.00
C GLY A 5 -8.86 -0.19 -4.00
N VAL A 6 -8.03 0.80 -4.34
CA VAL A 6 -7.66 1.91 -3.45
C VAL A 6 -8.19 3.24 -3.99
N TYR A 7 -7.91 3.55 -5.24
CA TYR A 7 -8.27 4.81 -5.89
C TYR A 7 -9.41 4.65 -6.87
N GLY A 8 -10.13 5.75 -7.11
CA GLY A 8 -11.30 5.82 -7.98
C GLY A 8 -12.60 5.45 -7.27
N ASP A 9 -13.71 5.94 -7.79
CA ASP A 9 -15.04 5.75 -7.18
C ASP A 9 -15.47 4.28 -7.15
N THR A 10 -15.10 3.52 -8.19
CA THR A 10 -15.36 2.08 -8.26
C THR A 10 -14.18 1.22 -7.81
N GLY A 11 -13.01 1.85 -7.52
CA GLY A 11 -11.79 1.17 -7.14
C GLY A 11 -10.95 0.67 -8.32
N CYS A 12 -11.18 1.19 -9.53
CA CYS A 12 -10.41 0.82 -10.73
C CYS A 12 -9.01 1.42 -10.77
N GLY A 13 -8.67 2.29 -9.83
CA GLY A 13 -7.31 2.80 -9.66
C GLY A 13 -7.12 4.25 -10.10
N VAL A 14 -5.86 4.66 -10.24
CA VAL A 14 -5.47 6.06 -10.51
C VAL A 14 -6.02 6.57 -11.85
N ALA A 15 -6.07 5.75 -12.88
CA ALA A 15 -6.61 6.18 -14.18
C ALA A 15 -8.09 6.57 -14.07
N GLU A 16 -8.88 5.87 -13.26
CA GLU A 16 -10.25 6.24 -12.95
C GLU A 16 -10.29 7.55 -12.16
N ALA A 17 -9.51 7.65 -11.08
CA ALA A 17 -9.47 8.84 -10.23
C ALA A 17 -9.08 10.11 -10.99
N GLN A 18 -8.29 9.98 -12.05
CA GLN A 18 -7.86 11.08 -12.92
C GLN A 18 -8.74 11.29 -14.16
N GLY A 19 -9.75 10.45 -14.38
CA GLY A 19 -10.64 10.54 -15.53
C GLY A 19 -9.98 10.26 -16.88
N VAL A 20 -8.93 9.43 -16.90
CA VAL A 20 -8.14 9.13 -18.11
C VAL A 20 -8.23 7.67 -18.54
N MET A 21 -9.23 6.93 -18.08
CA MET A 21 -9.41 5.49 -18.40
C MET A 21 -9.38 5.23 -19.90
N ASP A 22 -10.02 6.09 -20.69
CA ASP A 22 -10.13 5.94 -22.16
C ASP A 22 -8.82 6.27 -22.91
N GLN A 23 -7.84 6.82 -22.22
CA GLN A 23 -6.53 7.18 -22.79
C GLN A 23 -5.46 6.12 -22.48
N VAL A 24 -5.81 5.05 -21.78
CA VAL A 24 -4.87 4.00 -21.37
C VAL A 24 -5.06 2.79 -22.28
N ASP A 25 -4.02 2.47 -23.07
CA ASP A 25 -4.04 1.34 -23.98
C ASP A 25 -3.95 -0.01 -23.27
N PHE A 26 -3.12 -0.10 -22.21
CA PHE A 26 -2.89 -1.33 -21.45
C PHE A 26 -2.91 -1.06 -19.95
N PHE A 27 -3.75 -1.81 -19.22
CA PHE A 27 -3.72 -1.85 -17.77
C PHE A 27 -2.94 -3.07 -17.31
N VAL A 28 -1.86 -2.83 -16.58
CA VAL A 28 -1.03 -3.89 -15.99
C VAL A 28 -1.10 -3.78 -14.47
N GLY A 29 -1.42 -4.89 -13.82
CA GLY A 29 -1.57 -4.92 -12.38
C GLY A 29 -1.10 -6.23 -11.76
N THR A 30 -1.14 -6.26 -10.43
CA THR A 30 -0.77 -7.43 -9.65
C THR A 30 -1.92 -7.90 -8.77
N PHE A 31 -1.97 -9.20 -8.52
CA PHE A 31 -2.89 -9.79 -7.54
C PHE A 31 -2.34 -9.77 -6.11
N SER A 32 -1.04 -9.46 -5.94
CA SER A 32 -0.34 -9.60 -4.66
C SER A 32 -0.57 -8.45 -3.66
N LYS A 33 -1.48 -7.53 -3.95
CA LYS A 33 -1.81 -6.38 -3.09
C LYS A 33 -3.29 -6.42 -2.69
N SER A 34 -4.12 -5.54 -3.21
CA SER A 34 -5.55 -5.47 -2.84
C SER A 34 -6.34 -6.77 -3.01
N LEU A 35 -5.95 -7.60 -3.98
CA LEU A 35 -6.60 -8.89 -4.23
C LEU A 35 -6.02 -10.06 -3.42
N GLY A 36 -4.93 -9.85 -2.66
CA GLY A 36 -4.39 -10.82 -1.70
C GLY A 36 -3.97 -12.17 -2.29
N ALA A 37 -3.58 -12.23 -3.57
CA ALA A 37 -3.26 -13.45 -4.29
C ALA A 37 -1.92 -13.36 -5.03
N MET A 38 -1.52 -14.41 -5.73
CA MET A 38 -0.28 -14.44 -6.51
C MET A 38 -0.58 -14.23 -8.00
N GLY A 39 0.36 -13.56 -8.71
CA GLY A 39 0.27 -13.31 -10.14
C GLY A 39 -0.10 -11.87 -10.48
N GLY A 40 -0.53 -11.67 -11.70
CA GLY A 40 -0.89 -10.37 -12.22
C GLY A 40 -1.77 -10.48 -13.46
N PHE A 41 -2.08 -9.32 -14.02
CA PHE A 41 -2.91 -9.24 -15.22
C PHE A 41 -2.43 -8.13 -16.14
N CYS A 42 -2.75 -8.30 -17.42
CA CYS A 42 -2.74 -7.26 -18.39
C CYS A 42 -4.10 -7.28 -19.11
N VAL A 43 -4.76 -6.14 -19.22
CA VAL A 43 -6.02 -5.99 -19.93
C VAL A 43 -5.94 -4.81 -20.90
N SER A 44 -6.58 -4.94 -22.05
CA SER A 44 -6.63 -3.93 -23.09
C SER A 44 -7.88 -4.15 -23.94
N GLN A 45 -8.30 -3.10 -24.63
CA GLN A 45 -9.29 -3.20 -25.71
C GLN A 45 -8.65 -3.50 -27.08
N HIS A 46 -7.32 -3.46 -27.17
CA HIS A 46 -6.59 -3.80 -28.37
C HIS A 46 -6.63 -5.31 -28.64
N PRO A 47 -7.10 -5.75 -29.81
CA PRO A 47 -7.16 -7.18 -30.14
C PRO A 47 -5.78 -7.82 -30.22
N GLU A 48 -4.74 -7.03 -30.42
CA GLU A 48 -3.35 -7.47 -30.45
C GLU A 48 -2.87 -8.01 -29.09
N LEU A 49 -3.60 -7.75 -27.99
CA LEU A 49 -3.29 -8.34 -26.68
C LEU A 49 -3.24 -9.87 -26.76
N ASP A 50 -4.08 -10.50 -27.57
CA ASP A 50 -4.06 -11.95 -27.74
C ASP A 50 -2.76 -12.46 -28.35
N LEU A 51 -2.09 -11.68 -29.21
CA LEU A 51 -0.79 -12.04 -29.78
C LEU A 51 0.31 -12.11 -28.70
N ILE A 52 0.19 -11.29 -27.64
CA ILE A 52 1.16 -11.30 -26.54
C ILE A 52 1.26 -12.67 -25.87
N ARG A 53 0.16 -13.42 -25.83
CA ARG A 53 0.14 -14.78 -25.28
C ARG A 53 1.05 -15.75 -26.03
N TYR A 54 1.28 -15.52 -27.31
CA TYR A 54 2.07 -16.37 -28.18
C TYR A 54 3.52 -15.89 -28.38
N VAL A 55 3.80 -14.62 -28.09
CA VAL A 55 5.12 -14.03 -28.31
C VAL A 55 5.84 -13.64 -27.02
N SER A 56 5.11 -13.48 -25.92
CA SER A 56 5.70 -13.13 -24.63
C SER A 56 6.38 -14.35 -24.00
N ARG A 57 7.70 -14.38 -24.05
CA ARG A 57 8.51 -15.45 -23.45
C ARG A 57 8.23 -15.66 -21.96
N PRO A 58 8.14 -14.60 -21.13
CA PRO A 58 7.79 -14.77 -19.71
C PRO A 58 6.42 -15.42 -19.50
N PHE A 59 5.46 -15.18 -20.38
CA PHE A 59 4.14 -15.79 -20.28
C PHE A 59 4.15 -17.26 -20.73
N ILE A 60 4.81 -17.56 -21.87
CA ILE A 60 4.86 -18.91 -22.46
C ILE A 60 5.60 -19.89 -21.54
N PHE A 61 6.69 -19.45 -20.92
CA PHE A 61 7.56 -20.30 -20.11
C PHE A 61 7.27 -20.21 -18.60
N THR A 62 6.12 -19.68 -18.22
CA THR A 62 5.67 -19.62 -16.83
C THR A 62 4.55 -20.62 -16.60
N ALA A 63 4.61 -21.37 -15.49
CA ALA A 63 3.53 -22.25 -15.10
C ALA A 63 2.24 -21.44 -14.81
N SER A 64 1.11 -22.01 -15.20
CA SER A 64 -0.20 -21.41 -14.93
C SER A 64 -0.48 -21.33 -13.44
N SER A 65 -1.21 -20.28 -13.03
CA SER A 65 -1.70 -20.17 -11.65
C SER A 65 -2.57 -21.35 -11.27
N SER A 66 -2.49 -21.77 -10.01
CA SER A 66 -3.33 -22.88 -9.53
C SER A 66 -4.82 -22.48 -9.52
N PRO A 67 -5.74 -23.45 -9.65
CA PRO A 67 -7.18 -23.18 -9.57
C PRO A 67 -7.60 -22.45 -8.29
N SER A 68 -6.96 -22.74 -7.16
CA SER A 68 -7.22 -22.08 -5.88
C SER A 68 -6.87 -20.60 -5.92
N ILE A 69 -5.74 -20.23 -6.52
CA ILE A 69 -5.33 -18.82 -6.69
C ILE A 69 -6.31 -18.09 -7.62
N ILE A 70 -6.72 -18.73 -8.71
CA ILE A 70 -7.69 -18.14 -9.64
C ILE A 70 -9.03 -17.90 -8.94
N ALA A 71 -9.53 -18.90 -8.20
CA ALA A 71 -10.79 -18.79 -7.47
C ALA A 71 -10.74 -17.70 -6.38
N SER A 72 -9.64 -17.65 -5.61
CA SER A 72 -9.42 -16.61 -4.58
C SER A 72 -9.38 -15.21 -5.19
N THR A 73 -8.62 -15.02 -6.28
CA THR A 73 -8.53 -13.73 -6.98
C THR A 73 -9.88 -13.28 -7.55
N HIS A 74 -10.62 -14.22 -8.13
CA HIS A 74 -11.96 -13.94 -8.68
C HIS A 74 -12.93 -13.51 -7.59
N GLU A 75 -12.92 -14.19 -6.44
CA GLU A 75 -13.76 -13.81 -5.31
C GLU A 75 -13.36 -12.44 -4.74
N ALA A 76 -12.05 -12.19 -4.57
CA ALA A 76 -11.56 -10.89 -4.12
C ALA A 76 -11.99 -9.74 -5.08
N LEU A 77 -11.96 -9.98 -6.39
CA LEU A 77 -12.42 -9.00 -7.39
C LEU A 77 -13.93 -8.74 -7.29
N LYS A 78 -14.74 -9.78 -7.03
CA LYS A 78 -16.18 -9.62 -6.77
C LYS A 78 -16.41 -8.77 -5.52
N GLN A 79 -15.70 -9.04 -4.43
CA GLN A 79 -15.82 -8.29 -3.19
C GLN A 79 -15.37 -6.83 -3.37
N LEU A 80 -14.30 -6.58 -4.09
CA LEU A 80 -13.85 -5.22 -4.42
C LEU A 80 -14.96 -4.41 -5.09
N LYS A 81 -15.72 -5.05 -5.99
CA LYS A 81 -16.83 -4.42 -6.71
C LYS A 81 -18.09 -4.27 -5.85
N SER A 82 -18.42 -5.28 -5.02
CA SER A 82 -19.68 -5.34 -4.28
C SER A 82 -19.62 -4.74 -2.89
N ARG A 83 -18.41 -4.42 -2.36
CA ARG A 83 -18.18 -3.93 -1.00
C ARG A 83 -17.41 -2.62 -0.97
N PRO A 84 -18.00 -1.51 -1.48
CA PRO A 84 -17.35 -0.19 -1.48
C PRO A 84 -16.99 0.30 -0.08
N GLU A 85 -17.71 -0.15 0.96
CA GLU A 85 -17.46 0.19 2.36
C GLU A 85 -16.05 -0.20 2.84
N LEU A 86 -15.42 -1.20 2.22
CA LEU A 86 -14.03 -1.57 2.53
C LEU A 86 -13.06 -0.46 2.10
N ARG A 87 -13.29 0.16 0.95
CA ARG A 87 -12.48 1.28 0.47
C ARG A 87 -12.72 2.52 1.32
N GLU A 88 -13.95 2.80 1.70
CA GLU A 88 -14.30 3.89 2.61
C GLU A 88 -13.58 3.72 3.97
N SER A 89 -13.63 2.51 4.54
CA SER A 89 -12.92 2.20 5.78
C SER A 89 -11.41 2.36 5.64
N LEU A 90 -10.83 1.92 4.53
CA LEU A 90 -9.41 2.09 4.24
C LEU A 90 -9.01 3.57 4.26
N TRP A 91 -9.76 4.42 3.56
CA TRP A 91 -9.46 5.84 3.48
C TRP A 91 -9.71 6.58 4.80
N ARG A 92 -10.73 6.22 5.56
CA ARG A 92 -10.95 6.75 6.92
C ARG A 92 -9.75 6.45 7.82
N ASN A 93 -9.30 5.19 7.84
CA ASN A 93 -8.14 4.76 8.62
C ASN A 93 -6.84 5.47 8.16
N ALA A 94 -6.64 5.59 6.85
CA ALA A 94 -5.48 6.29 6.29
C ALA A 94 -5.46 7.77 6.67
N THR A 95 -6.59 8.45 6.54
CA THR A 95 -6.74 9.86 6.91
C THR A 95 -6.47 10.06 8.40
N ARG A 96 -7.05 9.22 9.25
CA ARG A 96 -6.86 9.33 10.70
C ARG A 96 -5.40 9.11 11.11
N LEU A 97 -4.76 8.08 10.53
CA LEU A 97 -3.35 7.80 10.83
C LEU A 97 -2.43 8.94 10.36
N TYR A 98 -2.64 9.42 9.13
CA TYR A 98 -1.89 10.54 8.58
C TYR A 98 -2.00 11.80 9.43
N GLN A 99 -3.22 12.18 9.81
CA GLN A 99 -3.47 13.32 10.68
C GLN A 99 -2.83 13.14 12.06
N GLY A 100 -2.99 11.97 12.67
CA GLY A 100 -2.40 11.66 13.97
C GLY A 100 -0.88 11.80 13.99
N PHE A 101 -0.19 11.37 12.94
CA PHE A 101 1.26 11.53 12.84
C PHE A 101 1.67 12.99 12.64
N ASN A 102 0.92 13.76 11.83
CA ASN A 102 1.17 15.19 11.66
C ASN A 102 0.93 15.97 12.97
N ASP A 103 -0.14 15.68 13.71
CA ASP A 103 -0.44 16.30 15.00
C ASP A 103 0.66 16.03 16.03
N LEU A 104 1.26 14.85 15.98
CA LEU A 104 2.44 14.50 16.77
C LEU A 104 3.72 15.17 16.25
N GLY A 105 3.67 15.84 15.09
CA GLY A 105 4.77 16.56 14.44
C GLY A 105 5.81 15.65 13.80
N PHE A 106 5.44 14.47 13.33
CA PHE A 106 6.27 13.67 12.44
C PHE A 106 6.30 14.29 11.04
N GLU A 107 7.45 14.18 10.37
CA GLU A 107 7.58 14.55 8.96
C GLU A 107 7.02 13.41 8.10
N THR A 108 5.84 13.63 7.52
CA THR A 108 5.14 12.68 6.65
C THR A 108 5.26 13.08 5.17
N GLY A 109 4.81 12.20 4.26
CA GLY A 109 4.65 12.56 2.86
C GLY A 109 3.61 13.69 2.64
N PRO A 110 3.62 14.34 1.47
CA PRO A 110 2.80 15.52 1.23
C PRO A 110 1.30 15.24 1.10
N GLU A 111 0.92 13.99 0.83
CA GLU A 111 -0.45 13.61 0.54
C GLU A 111 -0.91 12.42 1.38
N ILE A 112 -2.19 12.40 1.70
CA ILE A 112 -2.82 11.26 2.39
C ILE A 112 -2.82 10.05 1.47
N SER A 113 -2.36 8.93 2.01
CA SER A 113 -2.40 7.65 1.32
C SER A 113 -2.51 6.50 2.34
N PRO A 114 -3.02 5.33 1.95
CA PRO A 114 -3.04 4.15 2.83
C PRO A 114 -1.65 3.63 3.23
N VAL A 115 -0.61 4.20 2.66
CA VAL A 115 0.79 3.96 3.05
C VAL A 115 1.39 5.29 3.49
N VAL A 116 1.50 5.49 4.80
CA VAL A 116 2.10 6.71 5.36
C VAL A 116 3.57 6.46 5.61
N ALA A 117 4.42 7.24 4.95
CA ALA A 117 5.87 7.24 5.19
C ALA A 117 6.21 8.32 6.22
N ILE A 118 7.02 7.96 7.21
CA ILE A 118 7.51 8.86 8.27
C ILE A 118 9.03 8.91 8.17
N LYS A 119 9.58 10.10 8.02
CA LYS A 119 11.02 10.34 8.02
C LYS A 119 11.57 10.34 9.44
N LEU A 120 12.62 9.54 9.68
CA LEU A 120 13.25 9.39 10.99
C LEU A 120 14.68 9.92 11.08
N GLY A 121 15.29 10.30 9.97
CA GLY A 121 16.69 10.75 9.96
C GLY A 121 17.70 9.61 9.85
N ALA A 122 18.75 9.63 10.71
CA ALA A 122 19.86 8.69 10.65
C ALA A 122 19.45 7.26 11.04
N LYS A 123 20.16 6.27 10.49
CA LYS A 123 19.90 4.84 10.75
C LYS A 123 20.05 4.49 12.23
N GLU A 124 20.99 5.14 12.90
CA GLU A 124 21.33 4.93 14.32
C GLU A 124 20.16 5.26 15.25
N VAL A 125 19.32 6.21 14.86
CA VAL A 125 18.09 6.60 15.58
C VAL A 125 16.90 5.78 15.13
N ALA A 126 16.80 5.51 13.83
CA ALA A 126 15.67 4.81 13.24
C ALA A 126 15.55 3.35 13.69
N LEU A 127 16.67 2.65 13.85
CA LEU A 127 16.68 1.24 14.28
C LEU A 127 16.13 1.03 15.70
N PRO A 128 16.61 1.77 16.75
CA PRO A 128 16.03 1.67 18.08
C PRO A 128 14.55 2.05 18.11
N PHE A 129 14.15 3.09 17.42
CA PHE A 129 12.75 3.51 17.32
C PHE A 129 11.87 2.39 16.72
N TRP A 130 12.29 1.79 15.62
CA TRP A 130 11.58 0.69 14.99
C TRP A 130 11.49 -0.55 15.88
N ASN A 131 12.57 -0.93 16.58
CA ASN A 131 12.56 -2.03 17.55
C ASN A 131 11.54 -1.78 18.66
N GLN A 132 11.46 -0.56 19.19
CA GLN A 132 10.49 -0.20 20.22
C GLN A 132 9.05 -0.27 19.71
N LEU A 133 8.79 0.06 18.44
CA LEU A 133 7.47 -0.16 17.82
C LEU A 133 7.10 -1.64 17.81
N LEU A 134 8.02 -2.51 17.40
CA LEU A 134 7.80 -3.97 17.39
C LEU A 134 7.53 -4.51 18.80
N GLU A 135 8.30 -4.12 19.79
CA GLU A 135 8.12 -4.53 21.20
C GLU A 135 6.75 -4.10 21.74
N LYS A 136 6.23 -2.95 21.30
CA LYS A 136 4.89 -2.44 21.67
C LYS A 136 3.75 -3.02 20.79
N GLY A 137 4.09 -3.94 19.87
CA GLY A 137 3.11 -4.64 19.03
C GLY A 137 2.71 -3.89 17.76
N VAL A 138 3.46 -2.87 17.34
CA VAL A 138 3.24 -2.16 16.08
C VAL A 138 4.23 -2.64 15.03
N TYR A 139 3.73 -3.46 14.09
CA TYR A 139 4.54 -3.95 12.98
C TYR A 139 4.57 -2.95 11.83
N THR A 140 5.76 -2.48 11.47
CA THR A 140 5.99 -1.54 10.37
C THR A 140 7.20 -1.95 9.54
N ASN A 141 7.36 -1.38 8.36
CA ASN A 141 8.55 -1.59 7.53
C ASN A 141 9.54 -0.44 7.74
N LEU A 142 10.76 -0.77 8.15
CA LEU A 142 11.87 0.17 8.19
C LEU A 142 12.60 0.18 6.85
N MET A 143 12.80 1.36 6.29
CA MET A 143 13.59 1.60 5.08
C MET A 143 14.83 2.42 5.47
N VAL A 144 15.99 1.91 5.14
CA VAL A 144 17.29 2.58 5.38
C VAL A 144 18.06 2.72 4.07
N PRO A 145 18.99 3.68 3.95
CA PRO A 145 19.87 3.75 2.81
C PRO A 145 20.60 2.41 2.54
N PRO A 146 20.77 1.99 1.28
CA PRO A 146 20.43 2.67 0.01
C PRO A 146 18.99 2.39 -0.48
N ALA A 147 18.12 1.72 0.30
CA ALA A 147 16.76 1.40 -0.11
C ALA A 147 15.77 2.57 0.08
N SER A 148 16.15 3.59 0.83
CA SER A 148 15.40 4.84 0.96
C SER A 148 15.69 5.79 -0.20
N PRO A 149 14.77 6.76 -0.49
CA PRO A 149 14.91 7.68 -1.62
C PRO A 149 16.07 8.69 -1.46
N ASP A 150 16.54 8.89 -0.24
CA ASP A 150 17.63 9.79 0.13
C ASP A 150 18.52 9.15 1.21
N GLN A 151 19.34 9.93 1.89
CA GLN A 151 20.22 9.45 2.96
C GLN A 151 19.54 9.28 4.33
N HIS A 152 18.21 9.46 4.40
CA HIS A 152 17.45 9.32 5.63
C HIS A 152 16.77 7.95 5.71
N SER A 153 16.45 7.54 6.93
CA SER A 153 15.64 6.36 7.19
C SER A 153 14.16 6.73 7.26
N TYR A 154 13.31 5.79 6.87
CA TYR A 154 11.86 5.97 6.89
C TYR A 154 11.17 4.77 7.53
N ILE A 155 10.11 5.03 8.27
CA ILE A 155 9.12 4.01 8.60
C ILE A 155 7.96 4.13 7.64
N ARG A 156 7.59 3.00 7.07
CA ARG A 156 6.42 2.86 6.21
C ARG A 156 5.30 2.16 6.99
N CYS A 157 4.25 2.90 7.30
CA CYS A 157 3.04 2.41 7.93
C CYS A 157 1.98 2.14 6.85
N SER A 158 1.51 0.91 6.75
CA SER A 158 0.44 0.53 5.82
C SER A 158 -0.82 0.19 6.62
N VAL A 159 -1.91 0.90 6.36
CA VAL A 159 -3.21 0.58 6.93
C VAL A 159 -4.05 -0.26 5.97
N SER A 160 -5.05 -0.93 6.51
CA SER A 160 -6.04 -1.68 5.75
C SER A 160 -7.45 -1.39 6.25
N ALA A 161 -8.44 -1.81 5.48
CA ALA A 161 -9.85 -1.75 5.88
C ALA A 161 -10.17 -2.61 7.11
N ALA A 162 -9.30 -3.58 7.43
CA ALA A 162 -9.49 -4.49 8.56
C ALA A 162 -9.01 -3.92 9.90
N HIS A 163 -8.26 -2.82 9.91
CA HIS A 163 -7.91 -2.15 11.17
C HIS A 163 -9.15 -1.49 11.77
N SER A 164 -9.38 -1.75 13.07
CA SER A 164 -10.39 -1.02 13.82
C SER A 164 -9.93 0.40 14.17
N GLU A 165 -10.86 1.26 14.55
CA GLU A 165 -10.55 2.62 15.00
C GLU A 165 -9.63 2.59 16.23
N GLU A 166 -9.89 1.69 17.19
CA GLU A 166 -9.07 1.52 18.39
C GLU A 166 -7.62 1.10 18.03
N GLN A 167 -7.45 0.26 17.01
CA GLN A 167 -6.12 -0.13 16.56
C GLN A 167 -5.37 1.05 15.94
N VAL A 168 -6.05 1.88 15.14
CA VAL A 168 -5.45 3.08 14.55
C VAL A 168 -5.05 4.09 15.65
N GLU A 169 -5.93 4.35 16.62
CA GLU A 169 -5.61 5.23 17.75
C GLU A 169 -4.43 4.67 18.57
N ARG A 170 -4.44 3.36 18.82
CA ARG A 170 -3.34 2.71 19.55
C ARG A 170 -2.00 2.86 18.84
N ILE A 171 -1.96 2.79 17.51
CA ILE A 171 -0.74 3.04 16.72
C ILE A 171 -0.27 4.48 16.95
N ILE A 172 -1.16 5.46 16.85
CA ILE A 172 -0.85 6.88 17.04
C ILE A 172 -0.29 7.13 18.45
N GLU A 173 -0.93 6.60 19.49
CA GLU A 173 -0.48 6.71 20.87
C GLU A 173 0.94 6.15 21.09
N ILE A 174 1.21 4.96 20.52
CA ILE A 174 2.53 4.32 20.63
C ILE A 174 3.59 5.17 19.95
N PHE A 175 3.34 5.67 18.74
CA PHE A 175 4.26 6.59 18.06
C PHE A 175 4.51 7.85 18.88
N GLY A 176 3.46 8.44 19.46
CA GLY A 176 3.57 9.59 20.36
C GLY A 176 4.45 9.32 21.58
N SER A 177 4.30 8.15 22.21
CA SER A 177 5.09 7.75 23.38
C SER A 177 6.59 7.58 23.10
N LEU A 178 6.94 7.32 21.85
CA LEU A 178 8.34 7.07 21.42
C LEU A 178 9.00 8.31 20.80
N ARG A 179 8.27 9.39 20.60
CA ARG A 179 8.78 10.57 19.90
C ARG A 179 10.04 11.16 20.54
N GLY A 180 10.18 11.05 21.87
CA GLY A 180 11.37 11.51 22.58
C GLY A 180 12.67 10.88 22.10
N LEU A 181 12.62 9.65 21.58
CA LEU A 181 13.80 8.96 21.04
C LEU A 181 14.37 9.61 19.76
N LEU A 182 13.62 10.48 19.11
CA LEU A 182 14.02 11.17 17.88
C LEU A 182 14.59 12.58 18.14
N GLN A 183 14.62 13.04 19.38
CA GLN A 183 15.02 14.41 19.74
C GLN A 183 16.46 14.51 20.24
N ASP A 184 17.14 13.40 20.46
CA ASP A 184 18.50 13.37 21.05
C ASP A 184 19.64 13.68 20.05
N ASP A 185 19.33 14.03 18.79
CA ASP A 185 20.31 14.33 17.75
C ASP A 185 20.27 15.81 17.28
N ARG A 186 20.15 16.78 18.21
CA ARG A 186 20.40 18.21 17.90
C ARG A 186 21.64 18.74 18.55
#